data_8d3078d3bbfdc565cd080cc8620ffdc2
#
_entry.id   8d3078d3bbfdc565cd080cc8620ffdc2
#
_cell.length_a   1.000
_cell.length_b   1.000
_cell.length_c   1.000
_cell.angle_alpha   90.00
_cell.angle_beta   90.00
_cell.angle_gamma   90.00
#
_symmetry.space_group_name_H-M   'P 1'
#
loop_
_entity.id
_entity.type
_entity.pdbx_description
1 polymer ?
#
loop_
_entity_poly.entity_id
_entity_poly.type
_entity_poly.pdbx_seq_one_letter_code
_entity_poly.pdbx_strand_id
1 'polypeptide(L)'
;PDMIEAILTEGAKFVENELFPLNTVGDKQGCTRHADGSVTTPEGFKAAYDAYCAAGWGTLSAPEEFGGQGMPHILSMAFEEYMASSNMAFAMYPGLTHGAVSAILVKGSEEQKATYAPN
;
A
#
# COMPACT_ATOMS: atom_id res chain seq x y z
N PRO A 1 3.72 -20.79 -11.26
CA PRO A 1 3.62 -19.86 -12.41
C PRO A 1 2.25 -19.18 -12.45
N ASP A 2 1.17 -19.95 -12.40
CA ASP A 2 -0.21 -19.44 -12.55
C ASP A 2 -0.63 -18.44 -11.47
N MET A 3 -0.20 -18.67 -10.22
CA MET A 3 -0.49 -17.75 -9.11
C MET A 3 0.25 -16.41 -9.24
N ILE A 4 1.51 -16.44 -9.69
CA ILE A 4 2.30 -15.22 -9.91
C ILE A 4 1.65 -14.38 -11.01
N GLU A 5 1.28 -15.00 -12.12
CA GLU A 5 0.59 -14.35 -13.23
C GLU A 5 -0.74 -13.74 -12.79
N ALA A 6 -1.51 -14.48 -11.98
CA ALA A 6 -2.78 -14.00 -11.43
C ALA A 6 -2.57 -12.76 -10.54
N ILE A 7 -1.59 -12.78 -9.62
CA ILE A 7 -1.27 -11.64 -8.74
C ILE A 7 -0.88 -10.41 -9.57
N LEU A 8 0.00 -10.57 -10.54
CA LEU A 8 0.44 -9.46 -11.39
C LEU A 8 -0.70 -8.91 -12.25
N THR A 9 -1.55 -9.80 -12.79
CA THR A 9 -2.71 -9.41 -13.61
C THR A 9 -3.74 -8.64 -12.79
N GLU A 10 -4.10 -9.14 -11.60
CA GLU A 10 -5.07 -8.46 -10.72
C GLU A 10 -4.47 -7.16 -10.14
N GLY A 11 -3.17 -7.16 -9.84
CA GLY A 11 -2.47 -5.94 -9.44
C GLY A 11 -2.50 -4.86 -10.51
N ALA A 12 -2.25 -5.21 -11.77
CA ALA A 12 -2.35 -4.27 -12.88
C ALA A 12 -3.78 -3.72 -13.03
N LYS A 13 -4.80 -4.56 -12.97
CA LYS A 13 -6.20 -4.13 -13.02
C LYS A 13 -6.56 -3.17 -11.87
N PHE A 14 -6.13 -3.49 -10.65
CA PHE A 14 -6.35 -2.62 -9.49
C PHE A 14 -5.76 -1.24 -9.73
N VAL A 15 -4.52 -1.19 -10.16
CA VAL A 15 -3.81 0.07 -10.39
C VAL A 15 -4.43 0.88 -11.53
N GLU A 16 -4.80 0.24 -12.63
CA GLU A 16 -5.43 0.90 -13.77
C GLU A 16 -6.83 1.44 -13.45
N ASN A 17 -7.62 0.71 -12.68
CA ASN A 17 -9.00 1.07 -12.40
C ASN A 17 -9.17 1.98 -11.19
N GLU A 18 -8.38 1.74 -10.12
CA GLU A 18 -8.56 2.44 -8.84
C GLU A 18 -7.56 3.59 -8.64
N LEU A 19 -6.32 3.46 -9.11
CA LEU A 19 -5.27 4.43 -8.79
C LEU A 19 -4.98 5.42 -9.93
N PHE A 20 -4.92 4.94 -11.16
CA PHE A 20 -4.59 5.78 -12.30
C PHE A 20 -5.57 6.95 -12.50
N PRO A 21 -6.90 6.78 -12.41
CA PRO A 21 -7.84 7.90 -12.52
C PRO A 21 -7.65 8.98 -11.45
N LEU A 22 -7.21 8.57 -10.24
CA LEU A 22 -7.00 9.47 -9.11
C LEU A 22 -5.76 10.35 -9.24
N ASN A 23 -4.82 10.02 -10.12
CA ASN A 23 -3.61 10.83 -10.29
C ASN A 23 -3.94 12.27 -10.69
N THR A 24 -4.82 12.45 -11.66
CA THR A 24 -5.29 13.77 -12.09
C THR A 24 -6.15 14.47 -11.03
N VAL A 25 -6.95 13.71 -10.29
CA VAL A 25 -7.76 14.25 -9.19
C VAL A 25 -6.87 14.78 -8.08
N GLY A 26 -5.87 14.00 -7.68
CA GLY A 26 -4.90 14.39 -6.66
C GLY A 26 -4.10 15.62 -7.02
N ASP A 27 -3.63 15.71 -8.27
CA ASP A 27 -2.87 16.86 -8.80
C ASP A 27 -3.71 18.15 -8.77
N LYS A 28 -4.98 18.08 -9.13
CA LYS A 28 -5.87 19.25 -9.19
C LYS A 28 -6.39 19.70 -7.84
N GLN A 29 -6.75 18.76 -6.97
CA GLN A 29 -7.40 19.07 -5.68
C GLN A 29 -6.37 19.31 -4.56
N GLY A 30 -5.32 18.48 -4.51
CA GLY A 30 -4.39 18.46 -3.39
C GLY A 30 -5.03 18.08 -2.07
N CYS A 31 -4.27 18.11 -0.98
CA CYS A 31 -4.78 17.93 0.38
C CYS A 31 -5.19 19.27 0.98
N THR A 32 -6.29 19.30 1.73
CA THR A 32 -6.74 20.49 2.46
C THR A 32 -6.46 20.33 3.94
N ARG A 33 -5.62 21.23 4.50
CA ARG A 33 -5.41 21.31 5.96
C ARG A 33 -6.41 22.29 6.55
N HIS A 34 -7.15 21.84 7.55
CA HIS A 34 -8.16 22.63 8.27
C HIS A 34 -7.56 23.36 9.47
N ALA A 35 -8.30 24.33 10.01
CA ALA A 35 -7.85 25.16 11.15
C ALA A 35 -7.65 24.35 12.46
N ASP A 36 -8.38 23.26 12.61
CA ASP A 36 -8.27 22.30 13.73
C ASP A 36 -7.07 21.34 13.61
N GLY A 37 -6.31 21.45 12.52
CA GLY A 37 -5.16 20.58 12.23
C GLY A 37 -5.52 19.29 11.48
N SER A 38 -6.79 19.00 11.25
CA SER A 38 -7.20 17.86 10.42
C SER A 38 -6.83 18.07 8.94
N VAL A 39 -6.76 16.98 8.19
CA VAL A 39 -6.44 17.00 6.76
C VAL A 39 -7.48 16.20 6.00
N THR A 40 -8.03 16.80 4.94
CA THR A 40 -8.86 16.10 3.96
C THR A 40 -8.00 15.75 2.74
N THR A 41 -7.96 14.47 2.38
CA THR A 41 -7.31 13.98 1.16
C THR A 41 -8.17 14.27 -0.07
N PRO A 42 -7.62 14.25 -1.29
CA PRO A 42 -8.40 14.38 -2.51
C PRO A 42 -9.49 13.32 -2.61
N GLU A 43 -10.56 13.65 -3.34
CA GLU A 43 -11.67 12.74 -3.55
C GLU A 43 -11.22 11.38 -4.11
N GLY A 44 -11.76 10.28 -3.57
CA GLY A 44 -11.46 8.92 -3.97
C GLY A 44 -10.22 8.29 -3.31
N PHE A 45 -9.26 9.07 -2.80
CA PHE A 45 -8.02 8.53 -2.22
C PHE A 45 -8.27 7.62 -1.02
N LYS A 46 -9.17 8.02 -0.11
CA LYS A 46 -9.51 7.17 1.03
C LYS A 46 -10.16 5.86 0.59
N ALA A 47 -11.09 5.90 -0.35
CA ALA A 47 -11.76 4.69 -0.84
C ALA A 47 -10.77 3.74 -1.54
N ALA A 48 -9.86 4.28 -2.34
CA ALA A 48 -8.80 3.50 -2.98
C ALA A 48 -7.84 2.88 -1.94
N TYR A 49 -7.52 3.59 -0.86
CA TYR A 49 -6.70 3.05 0.21
C TYR A 49 -7.42 1.93 0.99
N ASP A 50 -8.70 2.12 1.28
CA ASP A 50 -9.52 1.08 1.93
C ASP A 50 -9.59 -0.18 1.04
N ALA A 51 -9.75 -0.02 -0.28
CA ALA A 51 -9.74 -1.13 -1.25
C ALA A 51 -8.35 -1.81 -1.33
N TYR A 52 -7.27 -1.03 -1.31
CA TYR A 52 -5.88 -1.53 -1.26
C TYR A 52 -5.65 -2.42 -0.02
N CYS A 53 -6.08 -1.96 1.14
CA CYS A 53 -5.97 -2.71 2.39
C CYS A 53 -6.85 -3.98 2.37
N ALA A 54 -8.10 -3.86 1.94
CA ALA A 54 -9.05 -4.98 1.87
C ALA A 54 -8.61 -6.09 0.93
N ALA A 55 -7.94 -5.73 -0.18
CA ALA A 55 -7.37 -6.67 -1.12
C ALA A 55 -6.03 -7.30 -0.65
N GLY A 56 -5.45 -6.80 0.44
CA GLY A 56 -4.20 -7.33 1.01
C GLY A 56 -2.94 -6.96 0.24
N TRP A 57 -2.98 -5.95 -0.63
CA TRP A 57 -1.81 -5.56 -1.43
C TRP A 57 -0.60 -5.15 -0.60
N GLY A 58 -0.82 -4.51 0.55
CA GLY A 58 0.25 -4.09 1.46
C GLY A 58 0.93 -5.23 2.22
N THR A 59 0.37 -6.44 2.19
CA THR A 59 0.84 -7.58 2.98
C THR A 59 1.45 -8.71 2.14
N LEU A 60 1.60 -8.51 0.82
CA LEU A 60 2.07 -9.54 -0.12
C LEU A 60 3.33 -10.28 0.37
N SER A 61 4.37 -9.56 0.75
CA SER A 61 5.65 -10.15 1.18
C SER A 61 5.85 -10.14 2.70
N ALA A 62 4.87 -9.69 3.47
CA ALA A 62 4.95 -9.75 4.92
C ALA A 62 4.91 -11.20 5.42
N PRO A 63 5.58 -11.51 6.56
CA PRO A 63 5.57 -12.86 7.12
C PRO A 63 4.16 -13.32 7.50
N GLU A 64 3.84 -14.59 7.23
CA GLU A 64 2.54 -15.19 7.54
C GLU A 64 2.22 -15.15 9.04
N GLU A 65 3.22 -15.25 9.90
CA GLU A 65 3.08 -15.18 11.36
C GLU A 65 2.53 -13.84 11.86
N PHE A 66 2.64 -12.77 11.05
CA PHE A 66 2.10 -11.44 11.33
C PHE A 66 0.91 -11.08 10.42
N GLY A 67 0.28 -12.07 9.79
CA GLY A 67 -0.89 -11.88 8.94
C GLY A 67 -0.56 -11.52 7.49
N GLY A 68 0.70 -11.64 7.08
CA GLY A 68 1.12 -11.45 5.69
C GLY A 68 0.86 -12.67 4.81
N GLN A 69 1.15 -12.56 3.53
CA GLN A 69 0.92 -13.62 2.54
C GLN A 69 2.18 -14.43 2.21
N GLY A 70 3.33 -14.06 2.76
CA GLY A 70 4.59 -14.78 2.59
C GLY A 70 5.10 -14.88 1.14
N MET A 71 4.59 -14.03 0.25
CA MET A 71 4.97 -14.04 -1.16
C MET A 71 6.42 -13.55 -1.34
N PRO A 72 7.12 -13.97 -2.40
CA PRO A 72 8.44 -13.45 -2.72
C PRO A 72 8.44 -11.93 -2.84
N HIS A 73 9.41 -11.27 -2.23
CA HIS A 73 9.53 -9.80 -2.20
C HIS A 73 9.52 -9.16 -3.59
N ILE A 74 10.00 -9.86 -4.60
CA ILE A 74 9.98 -9.40 -5.99
C ILE A 74 8.56 -9.08 -6.50
N LEU A 75 7.52 -9.77 -5.98
CA LEU A 75 6.12 -9.47 -6.35
C LEU A 75 5.64 -8.16 -5.74
N SER A 76 6.01 -7.87 -4.49
CA SER A 76 5.73 -6.57 -3.88
C SER A 76 6.43 -5.45 -4.64
N MET A 77 7.69 -5.63 -5.03
CA MET A 77 8.42 -4.64 -5.83
C MET A 77 7.76 -4.39 -7.19
N ALA A 78 7.31 -5.45 -7.88
CA ALA A 78 6.60 -5.29 -9.15
C ALA A 78 5.28 -4.53 -8.99
N PHE A 79 4.54 -4.82 -7.92
CA PHE A 79 3.29 -4.12 -7.61
C PHE A 79 3.55 -2.64 -7.21
N GLU A 80 4.59 -2.37 -6.44
CA GLU A 80 5.02 -1.00 -6.13
C GLU A 80 5.38 -0.20 -7.38
N GLU A 81 6.03 -0.84 -8.37
CA GLU A 81 6.31 -0.22 -9.68
C GLU A 81 5.01 0.13 -10.41
N TYR A 82 4.00 -0.76 -10.39
CA TYR A 82 2.69 -0.46 -10.98
C TYR A 82 2.04 0.74 -10.29
N MET A 83 2.02 0.78 -8.96
CA MET A 83 1.47 1.90 -8.20
C MET A 83 2.21 3.21 -8.51
N ALA A 84 3.53 3.20 -8.47
CA ALA A 84 4.34 4.38 -8.70
C ALA A 84 4.19 4.94 -10.12
N SER A 85 4.06 4.07 -11.12
CA SER A 85 3.89 4.46 -12.52
C SER A 85 2.51 5.05 -12.81
N SER A 86 1.49 4.69 -12.04
CA SER A 86 0.11 5.18 -12.23
C SER A 86 -0.27 6.32 -11.31
N ASN A 87 0.14 6.28 -10.03
CA ASN A 87 -0.15 7.32 -9.06
C ASN A 87 0.92 7.36 -7.95
N MET A 88 2.00 8.08 -8.21
CA MET A 88 3.12 8.21 -7.26
C MET A 88 2.68 8.78 -5.91
N ALA A 89 1.76 9.75 -5.89
CA ALA A 89 1.28 10.36 -4.66
C ALA A 89 0.60 9.32 -3.76
N PHE A 90 -0.19 8.41 -4.34
CA PHE A 90 -0.79 7.31 -3.61
C PHE A 90 0.27 6.30 -3.13
N ALA A 91 1.20 5.92 -4.00
CA ALA A 91 2.24 4.92 -3.68
C ALA A 91 3.10 5.32 -2.46
N MET A 92 3.23 6.61 -2.17
CA MET A 92 3.99 7.09 -1.01
C MET A 92 3.34 6.77 0.34
N TYR A 93 2.04 6.50 0.42
CA TYR A 93 1.40 6.14 1.70
C TYR A 93 1.84 4.77 2.21
N PRO A 94 1.61 3.67 1.46
CA PRO A 94 1.98 2.33 1.94
C PRO A 94 3.49 2.12 2.03
N GLY A 95 4.28 2.80 1.22
CA GLY A 95 5.74 2.69 1.24
C GLY A 95 6.36 3.04 2.59
N LEU A 96 5.85 4.05 3.28
CA LEU A 96 6.31 4.43 4.62
C LEU A 96 5.96 3.38 5.68
N THR A 97 4.77 2.82 5.61
CA THR A 97 4.34 1.70 6.49
C THR A 97 5.24 0.48 6.28
N HIS A 98 5.52 0.12 5.03
CA HIS A 98 6.40 -1.00 4.69
C HIS A 98 7.81 -0.81 5.29
N GLY A 99 8.38 0.38 5.18
CA GLY A 99 9.67 0.71 5.77
C GLY A 99 9.68 0.59 7.30
N ALA A 100 8.63 1.08 7.97
CA ALA A 100 8.49 0.98 9.42
C ALA A 100 8.37 -0.47 9.89
N VAL A 101 7.51 -1.27 9.25
CA VAL A 101 7.34 -2.70 9.55
C VAL A 101 8.65 -3.46 9.32
N SER A 102 9.35 -3.23 8.21
CA SER A 102 10.64 -3.85 7.93
C SER A 102 11.68 -3.56 9.02
N ALA A 103 11.77 -2.32 9.50
CA ALA A 103 12.68 -1.95 10.58
C ALA A 103 12.34 -2.70 11.90
N ILE A 104 11.05 -2.79 12.23
CA ILE A 104 10.58 -3.52 13.43
C ILE A 104 10.88 -5.01 13.31
N LEU A 105 10.64 -5.63 12.16
CA LEU A 105 10.91 -7.05 11.94
C LEU A 105 12.40 -7.39 12.09
N VAL A 106 13.29 -6.50 11.62
CA VAL A 106 14.75 -6.73 11.66
C VAL A 106 15.36 -6.40 13.02
N LYS A 107 14.90 -5.37 13.71
CA LYS A 107 15.56 -4.81 14.90
C LYS A 107 14.64 -4.67 16.12
N GLY A 108 13.34 -4.81 15.98
CA GLY A 108 12.38 -4.69 17.08
C GLY A 108 12.51 -5.84 18.07
N SER A 109 12.15 -5.56 19.34
CA SER A 109 11.94 -6.60 20.35
C SER A 109 10.73 -7.47 19.98
N GLU A 110 10.63 -8.67 20.57
CA GLU A 110 9.47 -9.56 20.34
C GLU A 110 8.15 -8.88 20.74
N GLU A 111 8.15 -8.05 21.79
CA GLU A 111 7.00 -7.25 22.20
C GLU A 111 6.61 -6.21 21.13
N GLN A 112 7.60 -5.52 20.54
CA GLN A 112 7.36 -4.56 19.46
C GLN A 112 6.82 -5.26 18.20
N LYS A 113 7.40 -6.40 17.83
CA LYS A 113 6.91 -7.19 16.69
C LYS A 113 5.47 -7.63 16.91
N ALA A 114 5.17 -8.20 18.08
CA ALA A 114 3.82 -8.67 18.39
C ALA A 114 2.77 -7.54 18.43
N THR A 115 3.20 -6.33 18.81
CA THR A 115 2.29 -5.16 18.93
C THR A 115 2.04 -4.47 17.60
N TYR A 116 3.07 -4.28 16.78
CA TYR A 116 3.01 -3.39 15.61
C TYR A 116 3.04 -4.09 14.25
N ALA A 117 3.58 -5.31 14.16
CA ALA A 117 3.68 -5.99 12.86
C ALA A 117 2.33 -6.54 12.33
N PRO A 118 1.35 -6.95 13.17
CA PRO A 118 0.06 -7.43 12.69
C PRO A 118 -0.91 -6.33 12.23
N ASN A 119 -0.59 -5.05 12.40
CA ASN A 119 -1.50 -3.92 12.14
C ASN A 119 -1.10 -3.13 10.90
#